data_d2edb991e2f31c85499e3b24f91b10bb
#
_entry.id   d2edb991e2f31c85499e3b24f91b10bb
#
_cell.length_a   1.000
_cell.length_b   1.000
_cell.length_c   1.000
_cell.angle_alpha   90.00
_cell.angle_beta   90.00
_cell.angle_gamma   90.00
#
_symmetry.space_group_name_H-M   'P 1'
#
loop_
_entity.id
_entity.type
_entity.pdbx_description
1 polymer ?
#
loop_
_entity_poly.entity_id
_entity_poly.type
_entity_poly.pdbx_seq_one_letter_code
_entity_poly.pdbx_strand_id
1 'polypeptide(L)'
;MIKKEIGYAYNDLTIVPSIISNVKSRSETNCMDANGRLPIFVAPMSSVINHKNYEIFEKNNLYTVIPRSVNYEDRMKLFGNNGTLFNDIHYRFIALSLNEFKDCFCSEENVKNNANKHFNVCVDIANGHMQYLYDLCKKAKELSFKYNYKLVIMTGNIANPETYREICMMTINYEPIIDYIRVGIGGGSGCITSSNTSIHYPMASLIDSCNNIRKELQLKNCTKIIADGGVRNYSDVIKALALGADYVMIGGVFAKCLESCGAKMFTNYKGEKEMCTADAAYELYEKGAQLYTRFYGMASAEGQIAINHKKTKTAEGITKMLPVEYKLHKWVENMQDYLRSAMSYCGAFRLDEFIGKQTLIVNSPGEIAAVNK
;
A
#
# COMPACT_ATOMS: atom_id res chain seq x y z
N MET A 1 4.56 12.28 28.61
CA MET A 1 5.84 11.54 28.84
C MET A 1 6.63 11.57 27.53
N ILE A 2 7.90 11.95 27.54
CA ILE A 2 8.77 11.95 26.34
C ILE A 2 9.54 10.63 26.33
N LYS A 3 9.35 9.81 25.28
CA LYS A 3 10.25 8.68 25.02
C LYS A 3 11.56 9.23 24.48
N LYS A 4 12.69 8.83 25.07
CA LYS A 4 14.04 9.26 24.65
C LYS A 4 14.64 8.35 23.56
N GLU A 5 13.80 7.78 22.72
CA GLU A 5 14.20 6.91 21.61
C GLU A 5 14.35 7.75 20.33
N ILE A 6 15.35 7.45 19.54
CA ILE A 6 15.53 8.04 18.21
C ILE A 6 14.73 7.22 17.22
N GLY A 7 13.82 7.87 16.49
CA GLY A 7 13.08 7.22 15.41
C GLY A 7 13.80 7.38 14.07
N TYR A 8 13.82 6.31 13.27
CA TYR A 8 14.51 6.25 11.98
C TYR A 8 13.53 6.19 10.80
N ALA A 9 13.84 6.93 9.74
CA ALA A 9 13.24 6.81 8.42
C ALA A 9 14.04 5.82 7.55
N TYR A 10 13.55 5.48 6.35
CA TYR A 10 14.29 4.57 5.45
C TYR A 10 15.67 5.07 5.06
N ASN A 11 15.85 6.38 4.89
CA ASN A 11 17.15 6.96 4.50
C ASN A 11 18.21 6.81 5.58
N ASP A 12 17.82 6.65 6.84
CA ASP A 12 18.74 6.54 7.96
C ASP A 12 19.39 5.15 8.06
N LEU A 13 18.94 4.20 7.26
CA LEU A 13 19.32 2.80 7.41
C LEU A 13 19.90 2.21 6.12
N THR A 14 20.79 1.22 6.30
CA THR A 14 21.33 0.38 5.22
C THR A 14 21.25 -1.09 5.64
N ILE A 15 20.92 -1.98 4.69
CA ILE A 15 20.90 -3.43 4.90
C ILE A 15 22.33 -3.94 4.84
N VAL A 16 22.70 -4.74 5.84
CA VAL A 16 24.00 -5.40 5.90
C VAL A 16 23.90 -6.74 5.15
N PRO A 17 24.78 -7.02 4.19
CA PRO A 17 24.83 -8.33 3.55
C PRO A 17 25.08 -9.46 4.59
N SER A 18 24.64 -10.66 4.29
CA SER A 18 25.02 -11.84 5.11
C SER A 18 26.53 -12.07 5.07
N ILE A 19 27.07 -12.65 6.13
CA ILE A 19 28.50 -12.96 6.22
C ILE A 19 28.95 -13.84 5.04
N ILE A 20 28.15 -14.83 4.69
CA ILE A 20 28.32 -15.71 3.53
C ILE A 20 26.93 -15.98 2.95
N SER A 21 26.78 -15.82 1.62
CA SER A 21 25.57 -16.17 0.89
C SER A 21 25.79 -17.44 0.09
N ASN A 22 24.87 -18.39 0.18
CA ASN A 22 24.84 -19.58 -0.68
C ASN A 22 24.12 -19.32 -2.01
N VAL A 23 23.53 -18.16 -2.21
CA VAL A 23 22.87 -17.75 -3.46
C VAL A 23 23.94 -17.35 -4.47
N LYS A 24 24.12 -18.13 -5.53
CA LYS A 24 25.14 -17.89 -6.54
C LYS A 24 24.79 -16.77 -7.52
N SER A 25 23.50 -16.60 -7.77
CA SER A 25 22.98 -15.59 -8.70
C SER A 25 21.61 -15.09 -8.23
N ARG A 26 21.32 -13.82 -8.49
CA ARG A 26 19.97 -13.25 -8.25
C ARG A 26 18.86 -14.01 -9.02
N SER A 27 19.19 -14.73 -10.10
CA SER A 27 18.25 -15.57 -10.85
C SER A 27 17.75 -16.79 -10.07
N GLU A 28 18.45 -17.19 -9.01
CA GLU A 28 18.05 -18.30 -8.12
C GLU A 28 17.03 -17.86 -7.06
N THR A 29 16.79 -16.56 -6.92
CA THR A 29 15.87 -16.02 -5.91
C THR A 29 14.47 -15.83 -6.45
N ASN A 30 13.46 -16.15 -5.62
CA ASN A 30 12.05 -15.86 -5.90
C ASN A 30 11.55 -14.72 -5.02
N CYS A 31 11.37 -13.54 -5.61
CA CYS A 31 10.89 -12.34 -4.93
C CYS A 31 9.36 -12.22 -4.89
N MET A 32 8.63 -13.21 -5.38
CA MET A 32 7.18 -13.25 -5.35
C MET A 32 6.67 -13.86 -4.04
N ASP A 33 5.50 -13.42 -3.62
CA ASP A 33 4.80 -14.01 -2.50
C ASP A 33 4.13 -15.36 -2.85
N ALA A 34 3.40 -15.95 -1.92
CA ALA A 34 2.72 -17.23 -2.11
C ALA A 34 1.63 -17.21 -3.20
N ASN A 35 1.17 -16.03 -3.61
CA ASN A 35 0.20 -15.85 -4.70
C ASN A 35 0.88 -15.58 -6.06
N GLY A 36 2.20 -15.67 -6.14
CA GLY A 36 2.98 -15.40 -7.35
C GLY A 36 3.03 -13.92 -7.72
N ARG A 37 2.89 -13.01 -6.73
CA ARG A 37 2.88 -11.56 -6.95
C ARG A 37 3.98 -10.86 -6.18
N LEU A 38 4.38 -9.68 -6.66
CA LEU A 38 5.23 -8.80 -5.86
C LEU A 38 4.48 -8.37 -4.58
N PRO A 39 5.16 -8.27 -3.44
CA PRO A 39 4.55 -7.85 -2.18
C PRO A 39 4.25 -6.34 -2.16
N ILE A 40 3.56 -5.85 -3.19
CA ILE A 40 3.31 -4.42 -3.41
C ILE A 40 1.84 -4.17 -3.71
N PHE A 41 1.22 -3.30 -2.91
CA PHE A 41 -0.11 -2.74 -3.14
C PHE A 41 -0.04 -1.40 -3.85
N VAL A 42 -0.93 -1.19 -4.80
CA VAL A 42 -1.20 0.12 -5.37
C VAL A 42 -2.15 0.87 -4.45
N ALA A 43 -1.71 2.03 -3.97
CA ALA A 43 -2.50 2.84 -3.03
C ALA A 43 -3.84 3.30 -3.64
N PRO A 44 -4.95 3.32 -2.88
CA PRO A 44 -6.28 3.72 -3.36
C PRO A 44 -6.37 5.23 -3.56
N MET A 45 -5.61 5.75 -4.52
CA MET A 45 -5.53 7.17 -4.84
C MET A 45 -6.09 7.44 -6.23
N SER A 46 -7.07 8.34 -6.33
CA SER A 46 -7.76 8.66 -7.58
C SER A 46 -6.89 9.29 -8.67
N SER A 47 -5.69 9.75 -8.32
CA SER A 47 -4.66 10.19 -9.27
C SER A 47 -3.71 9.06 -9.72
N VAL A 48 -3.87 7.85 -9.19
CA VAL A 48 -3.00 6.69 -9.49
C VAL A 48 -3.78 5.58 -10.16
N ILE A 49 -4.88 5.15 -9.53
CA ILE A 49 -5.65 3.97 -9.95
C ILE A 49 -7.16 4.24 -9.91
N ASN A 50 -7.89 3.64 -10.84
CA ASN A 50 -9.35 3.63 -10.86
C ASN A 50 -9.87 2.36 -11.59
N HIS A 51 -11.17 2.28 -11.83
CA HIS A 51 -11.84 1.16 -12.51
C HIS A 51 -11.48 1.01 -14.00
N LYS A 52 -10.71 1.91 -14.59
CA LYS A 52 -10.30 1.85 -16.02
C LYS A 52 -8.88 1.34 -16.21
N ASN A 53 -7.98 1.59 -15.24
CA ASN A 53 -6.55 1.24 -15.38
C ASN A 53 -6.06 0.16 -14.40
N TYR A 54 -6.91 -0.33 -13.47
CA TYR A 54 -6.49 -1.30 -12.44
C TYR A 54 -5.92 -2.58 -13.02
N GLU A 55 -6.47 -3.08 -14.14
CA GLU A 55 -5.99 -4.31 -14.78
C GLU A 55 -4.54 -4.22 -15.25
N ILE A 56 -4.07 -3.01 -15.59
CA ILE A 56 -2.67 -2.80 -16.01
C ILE A 56 -1.73 -3.11 -14.84
N PHE A 57 -2.09 -2.68 -13.63
CA PHE A 57 -1.33 -3.00 -12.42
C PHE A 57 -1.40 -4.49 -12.08
N GLU A 58 -2.57 -5.10 -12.18
CA GLU A 58 -2.76 -6.53 -11.89
C GLU A 58 -2.00 -7.43 -12.87
N LYS A 59 -1.96 -7.09 -14.17
CA LYS A 59 -1.16 -7.77 -15.20
C LYS A 59 0.35 -7.66 -14.96
N ASN A 60 0.78 -6.66 -14.19
CA ASN A 60 2.16 -6.48 -13.74
C ASN A 60 2.41 -7.10 -12.35
N ASN A 61 1.62 -8.07 -11.93
CA ASN A 61 1.75 -8.81 -10.66
C ASN A 61 1.72 -7.94 -9.41
N LEU A 62 0.99 -6.83 -9.44
CA LEU A 62 0.76 -5.96 -8.28
C LEU A 62 -0.61 -6.22 -7.66
N TYR A 63 -0.73 -5.98 -6.36
CA TYR A 63 -2.01 -5.93 -5.65
C TYR A 63 -2.66 -4.57 -5.86
N THR A 64 -3.98 -4.53 -6.00
CA THR A 64 -4.71 -3.29 -6.23
C THR A 64 -5.73 -3.01 -5.15
N VAL A 65 -5.91 -1.72 -4.84
CA VAL A 65 -7.01 -1.24 -4.00
C VAL A 65 -7.79 -0.21 -4.80
N ILE A 66 -9.03 -0.54 -5.19
CA ILE A 66 -9.89 0.36 -5.97
C ILE A 66 -10.38 1.50 -5.05
N PRO A 67 -10.12 2.76 -5.39
CA PRO A 67 -10.36 3.89 -4.51
C PRO A 67 -11.84 4.26 -4.38
N ARG A 68 -12.18 4.91 -3.29
CA ARG A 68 -13.54 5.41 -2.99
C ARG A 68 -14.04 6.49 -3.95
N SER A 69 -13.17 7.08 -4.75
CA SER A 69 -13.54 8.03 -5.81
C SER A 69 -14.22 7.37 -7.03
N VAL A 70 -14.08 6.05 -7.19
CA VAL A 70 -14.93 5.28 -8.09
C VAL A 70 -16.29 5.16 -7.43
N ASN A 71 -17.40 5.34 -8.19
CA ASN A 71 -18.73 5.27 -7.61
C ASN A 71 -18.98 3.88 -6.96
N TYR A 72 -19.90 3.85 -5.99
CA TYR A 72 -20.13 2.66 -5.17
C TYR A 72 -20.57 1.46 -6.01
N GLU A 73 -21.47 1.64 -6.95
CA GLU A 73 -22.01 0.56 -7.77
C GLU A 73 -20.93 -0.08 -8.65
N ASP A 74 -20.09 0.74 -9.29
CA ASP A 74 -18.98 0.23 -10.11
C ASP A 74 -17.91 -0.46 -9.27
N ARG A 75 -17.64 0.02 -8.06
CA ARG A 75 -16.75 -0.69 -7.12
C ARG A 75 -17.32 -2.05 -6.74
N MET A 76 -18.62 -2.13 -6.44
CA MET A 76 -19.27 -3.39 -6.03
C MET A 76 -19.31 -4.42 -7.16
N LYS A 77 -19.42 -4.00 -8.43
CA LYS A 77 -19.27 -4.91 -9.59
C LYS A 77 -17.90 -5.58 -9.66
N LEU A 78 -16.86 -4.94 -9.11
CA LEU A 78 -15.49 -5.47 -9.12
C LEU A 78 -15.22 -6.50 -8.00
N PHE A 79 -16.16 -6.74 -7.07
CA PHE A 79 -16.11 -7.85 -6.12
C PHE A 79 -16.39 -9.21 -6.79
N GLY A 80 -15.96 -9.43 -7.99
CA GLY A 80 -16.13 -10.73 -8.63
C GLY A 80 -17.55 -10.96 -9.09
N ASN A 81 -17.93 -10.28 -10.14
CA ASN A 81 -19.09 -10.63 -10.93
C ASN A 81 -18.70 -11.61 -12.02
N ASN A 82 -19.60 -12.50 -12.22
CA ASN A 82 -19.82 -13.40 -13.34
C ASN A 82 -19.29 -14.82 -13.16
N GLY A 83 -19.86 -15.56 -12.18
CA GLY A 83 -19.97 -17.02 -12.31
C GLY A 83 -18.67 -17.81 -12.43
N THR A 84 -17.52 -17.16 -12.40
CA THR A 84 -16.23 -17.80 -12.24
C THR A 84 -16.05 -18.14 -10.78
N LEU A 85 -15.89 -19.41 -10.52
CA LEU A 85 -15.60 -20.00 -9.23
C LEU A 85 -14.59 -19.13 -8.45
N PHE A 86 -14.89 -18.90 -7.20
CA PHE A 86 -14.26 -18.06 -6.18
C PHE A 86 -12.73 -18.11 -6.02
N ASN A 87 -11.97 -18.65 -6.96
CA ASN A 87 -10.58 -19.00 -6.74
C ASN A 87 -9.54 -17.97 -7.18
N ASP A 88 -9.89 -16.87 -7.87
CA ASP A 88 -8.86 -16.14 -8.60
C ASP A 88 -8.65 -14.64 -8.27
N ILE A 89 -9.38 -14.02 -7.34
CA ILE A 89 -9.22 -12.60 -7.07
C ILE A 89 -8.72 -12.33 -5.65
N HIS A 90 -7.60 -12.95 -5.26
CA HIS A 90 -6.96 -12.66 -3.96
C HIS A 90 -6.14 -11.36 -3.95
N TYR A 91 -6.00 -10.69 -5.08
CA TYR A 91 -5.10 -9.56 -5.28
C TYR A 91 -5.79 -8.21 -5.47
N ARG A 92 -7.13 -8.18 -5.56
CA ARG A 92 -7.90 -6.94 -5.66
C ARG A 92 -8.68 -6.68 -4.39
N PHE A 93 -8.55 -5.48 -3.86
CA PHE A 93 -9.30 -4.97 -2.71
C PHE A 93 -10.20 -3.82 -3.15
N ILE A 94 -11.34 -3.68 -2.51
CA ILE A 94 -12.27 -2.57 -2.73
C ILE A 94 -12.22 -1.65 -1.51
N ALA A 95 -11.89 -0.38 -1.72
CA ALA A 95 -11.93 0.60 -0.64
C ALA A 95 -13.36 1.00 -0.32
N LEU A 96 -13.71 0.93 0.96
CA LEU A 96 -14.99 1.33 1.51
C LEU A 96 -14.80 2.38 2.61
N SER A 97 -15.73 3.32 2.71
CA SER A 97 -15.85 4.15 3.90
C SER A 97 -16.35 3.32 5.08
N LEU A 98 -16.25 3.86 6.29
CA LEU A 98 -16.73 3.18 7.49
C LEU A 98 -18.23 2.87 7.43
N ASN A 99 -19.03 3.80 6.87
CA ASN A 99 -20.47 3.62 6.71
C ASN A 99 -20.79 2.54 5.65
N GLU A 100 -20.15 2.61 4.48
CA GLU A 100 -20.31 1.58 3.44
C GLU A 100 -19.94 0.19 3.96
N PHE A 101 -18.83 0.09 4.70
CA PHE A 101 -18.41 -1.18 5.32
C PHE A 101 -19.44 -1.70 6.32
N LYS A 102 -19.95 -0.82 7.20
CA LYS A 102 -21.01 -1.14 8.16
C LYS A 102 -22.27 -1.65 7.46
N ASP A 103 -22.71 -0.92 6.44
CA ASP A 103 -23.92 -1.27 5.69
C ASP A 103 -23.74 -2.59 4.93
N CYS A 104 -22.59 -2.84 4.30
CA CYS A 104 -22.34 -4.07 3.56
C CYS A 104 -22.20 -5.33 4.45
N PHE A 105 -21.49 -5.22 5.59
CA PHE A 105 -20.97 -6.39 6.30
C PHE A 105 -21.39 -6.52 7.77
N CYS A 106 -22.04 -5.49 8.37
CA CYS A 106 -22.41 -5.53 9.79
C CYS A 106 -23.93 -5.71 10.04
N SER A 107 -24.71 -6.05 9.01
CA SER A 107 -26.13 -6.38 9.09
C SER A 107 -26.38 -7.79 8.61
N GLU A 108 -27.10 -8.59 9.39
CA GLU A 108 -27.48 -9.97 9.02
C GLU A 108 -28.29 -9.99 7.72
N GLU A 109 -29.20 -9.04 7.55
CA GLU A 109 -30.03 -8.94 6.36
C GLU A 109 -29.18 -8.80 5.08
N ASN A 110 -28.11 -8.00 5.13
CA ASN A 110 -27.28 -7.73 3.97
C ASN A 110 -26.30 -8.87 3.66
N VAL A 111 -25.92 -9.70 4.65
CA VAL A 111 -24.92 -10.76 4.46
C VAL A 111 -25.49 -12.17 4.33
N LYS A 112 -26.77 -12.41 4.66
CA LYS A 112 -27.40 -13.75 4.64
C LYS A 112 -27.27 -14.50 3.31
N ASN A 113 -27.11 -13.79 2.20
CA ASN A 113 -26.98 -14.35 0.84
C ASN A 113 -25.52 -14.39 0.35
N ASN A 114 -24.53 -14.25 1.25
CA ASN A 114 -23.12 -14.23 0.88
C ASN A 114 -22.41 -15.58 1.00
N ALA A 115 -23.14 -16.65 1.35
CA ALA A 115 -22.55 -17.98 1.48
C ALA A 115 -21.67 -18.34 0.28
N ASN A 116 -20.48 -18.87 0.57
CA ASN A 116 -19.44 -19.24 -0.39
C ASN A 116 -18.87 -18.08 -1.24
N LYS A 117 -19.16 -16.82 -0.93
CA LYS A 117 -18.54 -15.67 -1.59
C LYS A 117 -17.22 -15.28 -0.90
N HIS A 118 -16.40 -14.53 -1.62
CA HIS A 118 -15.14 -14.01 -1.13
C HIS A 118 -15.07 -12.49 -1.36
N PHE A 119 -14.72 -11.74 -0.30
CA PHE A 119 -14.61 -10.29 -0.34
C PHE A 119 -13.26 -9.84 0.22
N ASN A 120 -12.50 -9.06 -0.55
CA ASN A 120 -11.31 -8.36 -0.08
C ASN A 120 -11.65 -6.87 0.06
N VAL A 121 -11.67 -6.39 1.29
CA VAL A 121 -12.13 -5.03 1.62
C VAL A 121 -11.01 -4.24 2.24
N CYS A 122 -10.83 -2.99 1.79
CA CYS A 122 -10.03 -2.00 2.48
C CYS A 122 -10.97 -0.98 3.15
N VAL A 123 -11.08 -1.00 4.48
CA VAL A 123 -11.77 0.06 5.22
C VAL A 123 -10.85 1.27 5.22
N ASP A 124 -11.09 2.19 4.27
CA ASP A 124 -10.21 3.32 3.98
C ASP A 124 -10.59 4.54 4.80
N ILE A 125 -9.87 4.74 5.90
CA ILE A 125 -10.05 5.83 6.85
C ILE A 125 -8.71 6.48 7.19
N ALA A 126 -8.74 7.72 7.68
CA ALA A 126 -7.52 8.46 8.03
C ALA A 126 -6.97 8.06 9.41
N ASN A 127 -7.83 7.69 10.35
CA ASN A 127 -7.47 7.37 11.73
C ASN A 127 -7.82 5.91 12.07
N GLY A 128 -6.84 5.03 11.98
CA GLY A 128 -6.97 3.62 12.33
C GLY A 128 -6.95 3.31 13.82
N HIS A 129 -6.90 4.33 14.72
CA HIS A 129 -6.88 4.13 16.17
C HIS A 129 -8.27 4.17 16.82
N MET A 130 -9.35 4.17 16.03
CA MET A 130 -10.72 4.26 16.54
C MET A 130 -11.25 2.90 17.03
N GLN A 131 -11.69 2.82 18.28
CA GLN A 131 -12.32 1.61 18.83
C GLN A 131 -13.52 1.16 17.98
N TYR A 132 -14.35 2.10 17.54
CA TYR A 132 -15.54 1.82 16.71
C TYR A 132 -15.22 1.09 15.39
N LEU A 133 -14.05 1.36 14.79
CA LEU A 133 -13.58 0.60 13.63
C LEU A 133 -13.40 -0.89 13.95
N TYR A 134 -12.75 -1.16 15.07
CA TYR A 134 -12.47 -2.55 15.51
C TYR A 134 -13.74 -3.30 15.89
N ASP A 135 -14.70 -2.63 16.53
CA ASP A 135 -16.00 -3.19 16.85
C ASP A 135 -16.76 -3.59 15.58
N LEU A 136 -16.73 -2.75 14.54
CA LEU A 136 -17.33 -3.08 13.24
C LEU A 136 -16.60 -4.24 12.54
N CYS A 137 -15.28 -4.25 12.54
CA CYS A 137 -14.50 -5.35 11.96
C CYS A 137 -14.79 -6.67 12.65
N LYS A 138 -14.87 -6.67 13.98
CA LYS A 138 -15.24 -7.85 14.78
C LYS A 138 -16.62 -8.36 14.39
N LYS A 139 -17.62 -7.48 14.38
CA LYS A 139 -19.00 -7.84 14.00
C LYS A 139 -19.07 -8.39 12.58
N ALA A 140 -18.40 -7.78 11.62
CA ALA A 140 -18.37 -8.24 10.24
C ALA A 140 -17.73 -9.63 10.11
N LYS A 141 -16.63 -9.86 10.85
CA LYS A 141 -15.94 -11.16 10.87
C LYS A 141 -16.80 -12.25 11.52
N GLU A 142 -17.49 -11.97 12.63
CA GLU A 142 -18.46 -12.88 13.26
C GLU A 142 -19.58 -13.29 12.29
N LEU A 143 -20.12 -12.32 11.56
CA LEU A 143 -21.15 -12.60 10.54
C LEU A 143 -20.59 -13.40 9.36
N SER A 144 -19.34 -13.19 8.98
CA SER A 144 -18.71 -13.97 7.90
C SER A 144 -18.60 -15.45 8.25
N PHE A 145 -18.25 -15.79 9.49
CA PHE A 145 -18.26 -17.17 9.97
C PHE A 145 -19.70 -17.73 10.06
N LYS A 146 -20.63 -16.95 10.62
CA LYS A 146 -22.04 -17.38 10.77
C LYS A 146 -22.69 -17.71 9.42
N TYR A 147 -22.41 -16.94 8.37
CA TYR A 147 -23.02 -17.07 7.04
C TYR A 147 -22.10 -17.74 6.01
N ASN A 148 -20.97 -18.33 6.46
CA ASN A 148 -20.04 -19.11 5.64
C ASN A 148 -19.59 -18.38 4.37
N TYR A 149 -19.05 -17.16 4.51
CA TYR A 149 -18.37 -16.43 3.43
C TYR A 149 -16.99 -15.97 3.88
N LYS A 150 -16.08 -15.81 2.93
CA LYS A 150 -14.73 -15.34 3.23
C LYS A 150 -14.68 -13.80 3.18
N LEU A 151 -14.32 -13.18 4.28
CA LEU A 151 -14.10 -11.73 4.38
C LEU A 151 -12.66 -11.46 4.80
N VAL A 152 -11.89 -10.85 3.90
CA VAL A 152 -10.53 -10.39 4.13
C VAL A 152 -10.57 -8.88 4.39
N ILE A 153 -10.14 -8.46 5.57
CA ILE A 153 -10.21 -7.06 6.01
C ILE A 153 -8.81 -6.45 6.03
N MET A 154 -8.62 -5.42 5.23
CA MET A 154 -7.51 -4.46 5.33
C MET A 154 -8.03 -3.18 5.96
N THR A 155 -7.29 -2.59 6.89
CA THR A 155 -7.63 -1.28 7.45
C THR A 155 -6.37 -0.53 7.92
N GLY A 156 -6.52 0.60 8.57
CA GLY A 156 -5.47 1.52 9.02
C GLY A 156 -5.87 2.96 8.67
N ASN A 157 -4.97 3.94 8.80
CA ASN A 157 -3.57 3.78 9.13
C ASN A 157 -3.33 3.90 10.63
N ILE A 158 -2.36 3.16 11.12
CA ILE A 158 -1.89 3.27 12.50
C ILE A 158 -0.44 3.80 12.53
N ALA A 159 -0.08 4.48 13.61
CA ALA A 159 1.27 4.99 13.85
C ALA A 159 1.76 4.76 15.29
N ASN A 160 1.17 3.78 15.98
CA ASN A 160 1.61 3.35 17.29
C ASN A 160 1.83 1.82 17.28
N PRO A 161 3.03 1.32 17.56
CA PRO A 161 3.30 -0.13 17.56
C PRO A 161 2.42 -0.92 18.54
N GLU A 162 2.05 -0.34 19.70
CA GLU A 162 1.18 -1.03 20.67
C GLU A 162 -0.25 -1.23 20.12
N THR A 163 -0.71 -0.34 19.23
CA THR A 163 -1.98 -0.57 18.51
C THR A 163 -1.89 -1.83 17.63
N TYR A 164 -0.72 -2.10 17.02
CA TYR A 164 -0.52 -3.33 16.28
C TYR A 164 -0.58 -4.56 17.19
N ARG A 165 -0.02 -4.48 18.42
CA ARG A 165 -0.13 -5.54 19.44
C ARG A 165 -1.58 -5.86 19.74
N GLU A 166 -2.39 -4.84 20.06
CA GLU A 166 -3.82 -5.00 20.35
C GLU A 166 -4.57 -5.65 19.16
N ILE A 167 -4.27 -5.23 17.94
CA ILE A 167 -4.89 -5.79 16.72
C ILE A 167 -4.54 -7.28 16.57
N CYS A 168 -3.29 -7.68 16.78
CA CYS A 168 -2.87 -9.07 16.68
C CYS A 168 -3.55 -9.98 17.73
N MET A 169 -3.91 -9.42 18.89
CA MET A 169 -4.63 -10.15 19.95
C MET A 169 -6.13 -10.27 19.66
N MET A 170 -6.67 -9.51 18.71
CA MET A 170 -8.07 -9.58 18.31
C MET A 170 -8.28 -10.76 17.35
N THR A 171 -8.72 -11.89 17.87
CA THR A 171 -8.95 -13.10 17.07
C THR A 171 -10.35 -13.67 17.27
N ILE A 172 -10.85 -14.38 16.27
CA ILE A 172 -12.05 -15.23 16.33
C ILE A 172 -11.65 -16.61 15.77
N ASN A 173 -11.87 -17.67 16.55
CA ASN A 173 -11.48 -19.04 16.19
C ASN A 173 -9.99 -19.16 15.80
N TYR A 174 -9.12 -18.44 16.52
CA TYR A 174 -7.68 -18.36 16.27
C TYR A 174 -7.28 -17.69 14.94
N GLU A 175 -8.24 -17.10 14.21
CA GLU A 175 -7.97 -16.29 13.02
C GLU A 175 -8.02 -14.80 13.35
N PRO A 176 -7.16 -13.97 12.76
CA PRO A 176 -7.17 -12.53 12.99
C PRO A 176 -8.47 -11.90 12.50
N ILE A 177 -9.01 -10.95 13.27
CA ILE A 177 -10.16 -10.15 12.84
C ILE A 177 -9.78 -9.25 11.67
N ILE A 178 -8.56 -8.69 11.73
CA ILE A 178 -7.99 -7.85 10.69
C ILE A 178 -6.87 -8.62 10.01
N ASP A 179 -7.00 -8.88 8.71
CA ASP A 179 -6.02 -9.66 7.95
C ASP A 179 -4.80 -8.82 7.57
N TYR A 180 -5.00 -7.52 7.25
CA TYR A 180 -3.97 -6.58 6.85
C TYR A 180 -4.11 -5.25 7.58
N ILE A 181 -3.03 -4.74 8.14
CA ILE A 181 -3.00 -3.42 8.75
C ILE A 181 -2.03 -2.48 8.02
N ARG A 182 -2.51 -1.33 7.60
CA ARG A 182 -1.69 -0.26 7.02
C ARG A 182 -1.02 0.50 8.15
N VAL A 183 0.30 0.47 8.18
CA VAL A 183 1.13 1.21 9.15
C VAL A 183 1.77 2.41 8.50
N GLY A 184 1.67 3.58 9.16
CA GLY A 184 2.21 4.85 8.70
C GLY A 184 1.17 5.95 8.59
N ILE A 185 1.36 7.05 9.32
CA ILE A 185 0.58 8.27 9.25
C ILE A 185 1.51 9.42 8.85
N GLY A 186 1.10 10.22 7.86
CA GLY A 186 1.81 11.43 7.45
C GLY A 186 3.06 11.22 6.61
N GLY A 187 3.42 9.96 6.25
CA GLY A 187 4.63 9.64 5.47
C GLY A 187 4.47 9.80 3.94
N GLY A 188 3.25 9.90 3.44
CA GLY A 188 2.97 9.97 2.00
C GLY A 188 3.37 11.32 1.38
N SER A 189 3.87 11.31 0.13
CA SER A 189 4.33 12.51 -0.59
C SER A 189 3.23 13.54 -0.88
N GLY A 190 1.96 13.15 -0.80
CA GLY A 190 0.78 14.02 -0.92
C GLY A 190 0.13 14.35 0.42
N CYS A 191 0.65 13.88 1.54
CA CYS A 191 0.09 14.06 2.88
C CYS A 191 0.83 15.18 3.64
N ILE A 192 0.07 16.03 4.34
CA ILE A 192 0.60 17.06 5.24
C ILE A 192 0.09 16.90 6.66
N THR A 193 -0.51 15.77 7.00
CA THR A 193 -1.03 15.50 8.36
C THR A 193 0.08 15.64 9.40
N SER A 194 1.25 15.03 9.16
CA SER A 194 2.37 15.09 10.11
C SER A 194 2.87 16.50 10.36
N SER A 195 2.98 17.33 9.33
CA SER A 195 3.44 18.72 9.46
C SER A 195 2.42 19.64 10.14
N ASN A 196 1.13 19.35 9.99
CA ASN A 196 0.06 20.20 10.52
C ASN A 196 -0.45 19.76 11.90
N THR A 197 -0.43 18.46 12.18
CA THR A 197 -0.98 17.89 13.42
C THR A 197 0.11 17.39 14.38
N SER A 198 1.35 17.27 13.92
CA SER A 198 2.47 16.62 14.64
C SER A 198 2.22 15.13 14.95
N ILE A 199 1.21 14.51 14.33
CA ILE A 199 0.94 13.07 14.48
C ILE A 199 1.73 12.31 13.43
N HIS A 200 2.73 11.57 13.88
CA HIS A 200 3.61 10.78 13.02
C HIS A 200 4.42 9.77 13.84
N TYR A 201 4.92 8.74 13.17
CA TYR A 201 5.97 7.86 13.69
C TYR A 201 6.94 7.55 12.53
N PRO A 202 8.27 7.64 12.71
CA PRO A 202 9.25 7.35 11.66
C PRO A 202 9.09 5.93 11.14
N MET A 203 8.95 5.79 9.82
CA MET A 203 8.45 4.55 9.18
C MET A 203 9.32 3.34 9.45
N ALA A 204 10.65 3.47 9.37
CA ALA A 204 11.53 2.33 9.60
C ALA A 204 11.40 1.81 11.03
N SER A 205 11.41 2.71 12.02
CA SER A 205 11.21 2.35 13.43
C SER A 205 9.81 1.79 13.70
N LEU A 206 8.78 2.29 13.02
CA LEU A 206 7.42 1.79 13.18
C LEU A 206 7.30 0.32 12.70
N ILE A 207 7.83 0.02 11.52
CA ILE A 207 7.80 -1.33 10.95
C ILE A 207 8.60 -2.29 11.82
N ASP A 208 9.82 -1.90 12.20
CA ASP A 208 10.68 -2.72 13.07
C ASP A 208 10.00 -3.02 14.41
N SER A 209 9.42 -2.02 15.06
CA SER A 209 8.69 -2.21 16.32
C SER A 209 7.49 -3.15 16.16
N CYS A 210 6.68 -2.99 15.09
CA CYS A 210 5.58 -3.91 14.80
C CYS A 210 6.07 -5.34 14.53
N ASN A 211 7.18 -5.50 13.81
CA ASN A 211 7.79 -6.81 13.54
C ASN A 211 8.33 -7.46 14.82
N ASN A 212 8.92 -6.69 15.72
CA ASN A 212 9.39 -7.19 17.01
C ASN A 212 8.22 -7.64 17.89
N ILE A 213 7.13 -6.88 17.93
CA ILE A 213 5.89 -7.30 18.59
C ILE A 213 5.37 -8.62 18.00
N ARG A 214 5.35 -8.77 16.69
CA ARG A 214 4.93 -10.02 16.02
C ARG A 214 5.80 -11.21 16.45
N LYS A 215 7.12 -11.01 16.54
CA LYS A 215 8.06 -12.03 17.01
C LYS A 215 7.83 -12.40 18.49
N GLU A 216 7.54 -11.41 19.33
CA GLU A 216 7.24 -11.63 20.77
C GLU A 216 5.94 -12.42 20.95
N LEU A 217 4.90 -12.10 20.20
CA LEU A 217 3.59 -12.73 20.33
C LEU A 217 3.58 -14.20 19.87
N GLN A 218 4.47 -14.61 18.99
CA GLN A 218 4.59 -15.97 18.45
C GLN A 218 3.28 -16.59 17.98
N LEU A 219 2.34 -15.77 17.52
CA LEU A 219 1.06 -16.24 17.03
C LEU A 219 1.23 -16.94 15.68
N LYS A 220 0.51 -18.06 15.50
CA LYS A 220 0.53 -18.82 14.24
C LYS A 220 0.07 -17.98 13.06
N ASN A 221 -1.00 -17.19 13.27
CA ASN A 221 -1.57 -16.29 12.29
C ASN A 221 -1.60 -14.88 12.89
N CYS A 222 -0.75 -13.98 12.38
CA CYS A 222 -0.75 -12.57 12.74
C CYS A 222 -1.31 -11.71 11.61
N THR A 223 -1.88 -10.59 11.99
CA THR A 223 -2.23 -9.51 11.05
C THR A 223 -1.00 -9.12 10.23
N LYS A 224 -1.13 -9.10 8.90
CA LYS A 224 -0.07 -8.72 7.98
C LYS A 224 0.20 -7.22 8.01
N ILE A 225 1.47 -6.84 8.00
CA ILE A 225 1.92 -5.46 8.03
C ILE A 225 2.02 -4.94 6.59
N ILE A 226 1.30 -3.86 6.27
CA ILE A 226 1.48 -3.10 5.02
C ILE A 226 2.16 -1.78 5.37
N ALA A 227 3.39 -1.59 4.93
CA ALA A 227 4.09 -0.31 5.05
C ALA A 227 3.48 0.71 4.08
N ASP A 228 2.74 1.70 4.59
CA ASP A 228 1.99 2.67 3.79
C ASP A 228 2.52 4.10 3.99
N GLY A 229 3.22 4.59 3.00
CA GLY A 229 3.83 5.91 2.96
C GLY A 229 5.35 5.91 3.11
N GLY A 230 5.98 7.04 2.82
CA GLY A 230 7.44 7.24 2.93
C GLY A 230 8.27 6.62 1.81
N VAL A 231 7.69 5.82 0.91
CA VAL A 231 8.39 5.19 -0.21
C VAL A 231 8.63 6.17 -1.33
N ARG A 232 9.88 6.31 -1.77
CA ARG A 232 10.33 7.24 -2.82
C ARG A 232 11.03 6.53 -3.97
N ASN A 233 11.64 5.39 -3.71
CA ASN A 233 12.46 4.62 -4.64
C ASN A 233 12.41 3.12 -4.34
N TYR A 234 13.11 2.33 -5.13
CA TYR A 234 13.22 0.86 -4.98
C TYR A 234 13.82 0.45 -3.63
N SER A 235 14.84 1.17 -3.16
CA SER A 235 15.55 0.88 -1.91
C SER A 235 14.61 1.00 -0.69
N ASP A 236 13.68 1.95 -0.69
CA ASP A 236 12.71 2.11 0.40
C ASP A 236 11.77 0.90 0.49
N VAL A 237 11.34 0.34 -0.66
CA VAL A 237 10.55 -0.90 -0.71
C VAL A 237 11.33 -2.06 -0.12
N ILE A 238 12.58 -2.23 -0.54
CA ILE A 238 13.45 -3.33 -0.08
C ILE A 238 13.71 -3.22 1.44
N LYS A 239 13.96 -2.00 1.94
CA LYS A 239 14.16 -1.75 3.38
C LYS A 239 12.89 -2.00 4.19
N ALA A 240 11.71 -1.62 3.69
CA ALA A 240 10.45 -1.90 4.36
C ALA A 240 10.23 -3.41 4.55
N LEU A 241 10.50 -4.22 3.51
CA LEU A 241 10.42 -5.68 3.57
C LEU A 241 11.49 -6.25 4.53
N ALA A 242 12.74 -5.77 4.44
CA ALA A 242 13.84 -6.20 5.31
C ALA A 242 13.55 -5.95 6.80
N LEU A 243 12.86 -4.84 7.13
CA LEU A 243 12.42 -4.48 8.48
C LEU A 243 11.25 -5.32 8.98
N GLY A 244 10.48 -5.95 8.09
CA GLY A 244 9.41 -6.86 8.48
C GLY A 244 8.01 -6.49 8.00
N ALA A 245 7.87 -5.51 7.10
CA ALA A 245 6.61 -5.35 6.39
C ALA A 245 6.38 -6.57 5.50
N ASP A 246 5.18 -7.15 5.55
CA ASP A 246 4.78 -8.22 4.64
C ASP A 246 4.54 -7.68 3.23
N TYR A 247 4.04 -6.44 3.16
CA TYR A 247 3.72 -5.72 1.92
C TYR A 247 4.06 -4.24 2.04
N VAL A 248 4.18 -3.59 0.89
CA VAL A 248 4.42 -2.15 0.79
C VAL A 248 3.31 -1.51 -0.06
N MET A 249 2.68 -0.44 0.41
CA MET A 249 1.69 0.31 -0.36
C MET A 249 2.31 1.54 -0.99
N ILE A 250 2.14 1.69 -2.31
CA ILE A 250 2.79 2.71 -3.12
C ILE A 250 1.77 3.59 -3.82
N GLY A 251 1.87 4.91 -3.62
CA GLY A 251 1.07 5.93 -4.32
C GLY A 251 1.91 6.83 -5.20
N GLY A 252 2.72 7.71 -4.62
CA GLY A 252 3.44 8.75 -5.33
C GLY A 252 4.43 8.26 -6.39
N VAL A 253 5.06 7.10 -6.19
CA VAL A 253 5.93 6.48 -7.18
C VAL A 253 5.09 6.06 -8.39
N PHE A 254 3.99 5.34 -8.19
CA PHE A 254 3.12 4.93 -9.30
C PHE A 254 2.37 6.08 -9.98
N ALA A 255 2.21 7.23 -9.31
CA ALA A 255 1.69 8.42 -9.97
C ALA A 255 2.58 8.88 -11.14
N LYS A 256 3.89 8.60 -11.08
CA LYS A 256 4.86 8.97 -12.12
C LYS A 256 4.88 8.01 -13.33
N CYS A 257 4.16 6.88 -13.28
CA CYS A 257 4.05 6.01 -14.45
C CYS A 257 3.08 6.57 -15.49
N LEU A 258 3.33 6.26 -16.74
CA LEU A 258 2.51 6.70 -17.87
C LEU A 258 1.05 6.22 -17.71
N GLU A 259 0.85 5.04 -17.17
CA GLU A 259 -0.44 4.36 -17.01
C GLU A 259 -1.26 4.85 -15.81
N SER A 260 -0.70 5.73 -14.95
CA SER A 260 -1.47 6.32 -13.85
C SER A 260 -2.66 7.13 -14.36
N CYS A 261 -3.75 7.16 -13.60
CA CYS A 261 -4.98 7.84 -14.03
C CYS A 261 -5.01 9.36 -13.73
N GLY A 262 -3.93 9.92 -13.20
CA GLY A 262 -3.78 11.37 -13.06
C GLY A 262 -3.81 12.08 -14.42
N ALA A 263 -4.46 13.25 -14.49
CA ALA A 263 -4.54 14.03 -15.71
C ALA A 263 -3.14 14.32 -16.27
N LYS A 264 -2.94 14.04 -17.57
CA LYS A 264 -1.65 14.21 -18.25
C LYS A 264 -1.57 15.56 -18.93
N MET A 265 -0.39 16.17 -18.89
CA MET A 265 -0.05 17.41 -19.55
C MET A 265 1.31 17.29 -20.22
N PHE A 266 1.49 17.99 -21.33
CA PHE A 266 2.77 18.13 -22.00
C PHE A 266 3.14 19.62 -22.14
N THR A 267 4.42 19.89 -22.40
CA THR A 267 4.86 21.26 -22.73
C THR A 267 4.87 21.42 -24.25
N ASN A 268 4.09 22.34 -24.76
CA ASN A 268 4.03 22.65 -26.19
C ASN A 268 5.28 23.41 -26.65
N TYR A 269 5.36 23.66 -27.96
CA TYR A 269 6.49 24.39 -28.58
C TYR A 269 6.64 25.85 -28.12
N LYS A 270 5.59 26.42 -27.49
CA LYS A 270 5.63 27.77 -26.88
C LYS A 270 6.06 27.73 -25.40
N GLY A 271 6.32 26.56 -24.83
CA GLY A 271 6.62 26.40 -23.42
C GLY A 271 5.40 26.37 -22.49
N GLU A 272 4.18 26.31 -23.04
CA GLU A 272 2.94 26.26 -22.29
C GLU A 272 2.54 24.80 -21.98
N LYS A 273 1.92 24.57 -20.82
CA LYS A 273 1.42 23.24 -20.44
C LYS A 273 -0.01 23.05 -20.94
N GLU A 274 -0.19 22.04 -21.78
CA GLU A 274 -1.48 21.65 -22.34
C GLU A 274 -1.90 20.27 -21.85
N MET A 275 -3.21 20.09 -21.66
CA MET A 275 -3.82 18.80 -21.32
C MET A 275 -3.81 17.89 -22.56
N CYS A 276 -3.57 16.59 -22.34
CA CYS A 276 -3.71 15.59 -23.39
C CYS A 276 -4.58 14.41 -22.93
N THR A 277 -5.16 13.72 -23.89
CA THR A 277 -5.86 12.44 -23.64
C THR A 277 -4.86 11.35 -23.28
N ALA A 278 -5.33 10.22 -22.73
CA ALA A 278 -4.48 9.09 -22.42
C ALA A 278 -3.74 8.57 -23.67
N ASP A 279 -4.45 8.43 -24.81
CA ASP A 279 -3.85 7.92 -26.07
C ASP A 279 -2.79 8.89 -26.59
N ALA A 280 -3.10 10.20 -26.59
CA ALA A 280 -2.11 11.22 -26.99
C ALA A 280 -0.90 11.24 -26.04
N ALA A 281 -1.09 10.97 -24.75
CA ALA A 281 0.03 10.86 -23.82
C ALA A 281 0.99 9.71 -24.17
N TYR A 282 0.45 8.55 -24.58
CA TYR A 282 1.29 7.44 -25.03
C TYR A 282 2.09 7.79 -26.27
N GLU A 283 1.44 8.37 -27.30
CA GLU A 283 2.13 8.80 -28.52
C GLU A 283 3.22 9.84 -28.25
N LEU A 284 2.93 10.82 -27.42
CA LEU A 284 3.88 11.87 -27.04
C LEU A 284 5.06 11.28 -26.25
N TYR A 285 4.79 10.35 -25.33
CA TYR A 285 5.85 9.66 -24.57
C TYR A 285 6.80 8.89 -25.49
N GLU A 286 6.28 8.13 -26.46
CA GLU A 286 7.09 7.38 -27.45
C GLU A 286 7.94 8.31 -28.32
N LYS A 287 7.46 9.53 -28.59
CA LYS A 287 8.19 10.57 -29.32
C LYS A 287 9.20 11.32 -28.43
N GLY A 288 9.36 10.93 -27.16
CA GLY A 288 10.30 11.54 -26.21
C GLY A 288 9.84 12.88 -25.62
N ALA A 289 8.55 13.22 -25.72
CA ALA A 289 8.04 14.44 -25.14
C ALA A 289 8.03 14.34 -23.59
N GLN A 290 8.37 15.44 -22.92
CA GLN A 290 8.27 15.54 -21.48
C GLN A 290 6.80 15.68 -21.06
N LEU A 291 6.29 14.67 -20.37
CA LEU A 291 4.95 14.64 -19.81
C LEU A 291 4.96 14.90 -18.31
N TYR A 292 3.84 15.44 -17.84
CA TYR A 292 3.55 15.64 -16.42
C TYR A 292 2.21 15.00 -16.07
N THR A 293 2.07 14.54 -14.84
CA THR A 293 0.81 14.01 -14.30
C THR A 293 0.38 14.82 -13.09
N ARG A 294 -0.92 15.05 -12.96
CA ARG A 294 -1.49 15.70 -11.79
C ARG A 294 -1.66 14.68 -10.67
N PHE A 295 -0.97 14.89 -9.57
CA PHE A 295 -1.00 14.05 -8.38
C PHE A 295 -1.55 14.81 -7.19
N TYR A 296 -2.41 14.16 -6.43
CA TYR A 296 -2.97 14.74 -5.21
C TYR A 296 -3.23 13.67 -4.14
N GLY A 297 -3.04 14.07 -2.87
CA GLY A 297 -3.40 13.24 -1.71
C GLY A 297 -4.92 13.17 -1.54
N MET A 298 -5.44 12.04 -1.04
CA MET A 298 -6.89 11.85 -0.87
C MET A 298 -7.52 12.81 0.14
N ALA A 299 -6.75 13.33 1.10
CA ALA A 299 -7.16 14.37 2.05
C ALA A 299 -6.94 15.82 1.52
N SER A 300 -6.44 16.01 0.30
CA SER A 300 -6.37 17.32 -0.36
C SER A 300 -7.76 17.83 -0.74
N ALA A 301 -7.87 19.10 -1.09
CA ALA A 301 -9.13 19.67 -1.57
C ALA A 301 -9.67 18.89 -2.80
N GLU A 302 -8.78 18.53 -3.74
CA GLU A 302 -9.14 17.73 -4.92
C GLU A 302 -9.54 16.31 -4.57
N GLY A 303 -8.82 15.66 -3.66
CA GLY A 303 -9.15 14.33 -3.18
C GLY A 303 -10.51 14.28 -2.49
N GLN A 304 -10.82 15.29 -1.67
CA GLN A 304 -12.14 15.42 -1.03
C GLN A 304 -13.26 15.59 -2.06
N ILE A 305 -13.03 16.41 -3.09
CA ILE A 305 -13.99 16.60 -4.19
C ILE A 305 -14.18 15.29 -4.96
N ALA A 306 -13.12 14.56 -5.24
CA ALA A 306 -13.18 13.28 -5.93
C ALA A 306 -14.00 12.22 -5.19
N ILE A 307 -14.01 12.25 -3.85
CA ILE A 307 -14.77 11.30 -3.02
C ILE A 307 -16.21 11.79 -2.75
N ASN A 308 -16.36 13.07 -2.40
CA ASN A 308 -17.62 13.60 -1.84
C ASN A 308 -18.33 14.57 -2.80
N HIS A 309 -17.79 14.79 -4.01
CA HIS A 309 -18.24 15.79 -4.99
C HIS A 309 -18.22 17.25 -4.48
N LYS A 310 -17.72 17.50 -3.29
CA LYS A 310 -17.51 18.84 -2.70
C LYS A 310 -16.38 18.81 -1.66
N LYS A 311 -15.72 19.95 -1.46
CA LYS A 311 -14.80 20.14 -0.35
C LYS A 311 -15.60 20.25 0.97
N THR A 312 -15.30 19.39 1.93
CA THR A 312 -16.05 19.33 3.21
C THR A 312 -15.22 19.71 4.43
N LYS A 313 -13.88 19.64 4.34
CA LYS A 313 -12.96 19.85 5.48
C LYS A 313 -11.71 20.62 5.06
N THR A 314 -10.96 21.08 6.05
CA THR A 314 -9.59 21.59 5.86
C THR A 314 -8.73 20.51 5.17
N ALA A 315 -7.93 20.91 4.17
CA ALA A 315 -7.09 19.99 3.44
C ALA A 315 -5.90 19.53 4.31
N GLU A 316 -5.69 18.22 4.37
CA GLU A 316 -4.51 17.58 4.96
C GLU A 316 -3.64 16.89 3.89
N GLY A 317 -3.79 17.30 2.65
CA GLY A 317 -3.01 16.86 1.50
C GLY A 317 -2.78 17.97 0.51
N ILE A 318 -1.84 17.77 -0.39
CA ILE A 318 -1.45 18.73 -1.43
C ILE A 318 -1.62 18.15 -2.82
N THR A 319 -1.73 19.05 -3.81
CA THR A 319 -1.69 18.75 -5.24
C THR A 319 -0.35 19.13 -5.81
N LYS A 320 0.22 18.26 -6.64
CA LYS A 320 1.50 18.49 -7.33
C LYS A 320 1.39 18.09 -8.80
N MET A 321 2.21 18.71 -9.63
CA MET A 321 2.54 18.21 -10.96
C MET A 321 3.83 17.39 -10.84
N LEU A 322 3.76 16.10 -11.18
CA LEU A 322 4.91 15.20 -11.18
C LEU A 322 5.32 14.88 -12.63
N PRO A 323 6.60 14.75 -12.92
CA PRO A 323 7.02 14.24 -14.22
C PRO A 323 6.54 12.81 -14.43
N VAL A 324 6.17 12.46 -15.66
CA VAL A 324 6.02 11.05 -16.07
C VAL A 324 7.43 10.53 -16.37
N GLU A 325 7.87 9.55 -15.61
CA GLU A 325 9.27 9.08 -15.64
C GLU A 325 9.42 7.74 -16.37
N TYR A 326 8.39 6.89 -16.34
CA TYR A 326 8.50 5.52 -16.86
C TYR A 326 7.13 4.91 -17.20
N LYS A 327 7.20 3.82 -17.97
CA LYS A 327 6.11 2.86 -18.10
C LYS A 327 6.11 1.89 -16.92
N LEU A 328 4.94 1.49 -16.45
CA LEU A 328 4.79 0.66 -15.25
C LEU A 328 5.60 -0.64 -15.33
N HIS A 329 5.52 -1.35 -16.47
CA HIS A 329 6.23 -2.63 -16.64
C HIS A 329 7.75 -2.49 -16.43
N LYS A 330 8.35 -1.37 -16.89
CA LYS A 330 9.78 -1.10 -16.68
C LYS A 330 10.14 -0.89 -15.23
N TRP A 331 9.29 -0.18 -14.50
CA TRP A 331 9.47 -0.02 -13.07
C TRP A 331 9.38 -1.36 -12.34
N VAL A 332 8.42 -2.21 -12.71
CA VAL A 332 8.22 -3.53 -12.11
C VAL A 332 9.38 -4.47 -12.41
N GLU A 333 9.89 -4.52 -13.65
CA GLU A 333 11.08 -5.27 -14.02
C GLU A 333 12.28 -4.88 -13.15
N ASN A 334 12.55 -3.57 -13.04
CA ASN A 334 13.63 -3.06 -12.20
C ASN A 334 13.44 -3.41 -10.73
N MET A 335 12.20 -3.29 -10.19
CA MET A 335 11.89 -3.64 -8.80
C MET A 335 12.19 -5.12 -8.52
N GLN A 336 11.78 -6.02 -9.42
CA GLN A 336 12.07 -7.44 -9.30
C GLN A 336 13.58 -7.71 -9.28
N ASP A 337 14.31 -7.09 -10.19
CA ASP A 337 15.75 -7.26 -10.31
C ASP A 337 16.51 -6.74 -9.09
N TYR A 338 16.14 -5.56 -8.56
CA TYR A 338 16.75 -5.01 -7.36
C TYR A 338 16.41 -5.81 -6.11
N LEU A 339 15.16 -6.27 -5.97
CA LEU A 339 14.76 -7.10 -4.84
C LEU A 339 15.48 -8.46 -4.86
N ARG A 340 15.55 -9.11 -6.02
CA ARG A 340 16.32 -10.35 -6.20
C ARG A 340 17.81 -10.16 -5.89
N SER A 341 18.37 -9.02 -6.31
CA SER A 341 19.76 -8.67 -5.99
C SER A 341 19.95 -8.54 -4.47
N ALA A 342 19.10 -7.76 -3.78
CA ALA A 342 19.17 -7.62 -2.34
C ALA A 342 19.02 -8.96 -1.61
N MET A 343 18.06 -9.80 -2.04
CA MET A 343 17.87 -11.15 -1.50
C MET A 343 19.13 -12.00 -1.67
N SER A 344 19.78 -11.94 -2.83
CA SER A 344 21.01 -12.72 -3.08
C SER A 344 22.16 -12.30 -2.18
N TYR A 345 22.35 -11.01 -1.93
CA TYR A 345 23.35 -10.52 -0.96
C TYR A 345 23.03 -10.93 0.47
N CYS A 346 21.76 -11.08 0.80
CA CYS A 346 21.30 -11.50 2.13
C CYS A 346 21.16 -13.02 2.29
N GLY A 347 21.48 -13.81 1.26
CA GLY A 347 21.41 -15.27 1.33
C GLY A 347 19.98 -15.85 1.33
N ALA A 348 18.98 -15.06 0.89
CA ALA A 348 17.60 -15.47 0.86
C ALA A 348 17.19 -15.97 -0.53
N PHE A 349 16.76 -17.21 -0.66
CA PHE A 349 16.23 -17.79 -1.91
C PHE A 349 14.78 -17.41 -2.14
N ARG A 350 13.99 -17.25 -1.08
CA ARG A 350 12.57 -16.91 -1.12
C ARG A 350 12.28 -15.65 -0.33
N LEU A 351 11.20 -14.98 -0.71
CA LEU A 351 10.78 -13.74 -0.09
C LEU A 351 10.54 -13.86 1.43
N ASP A 352 9.97 -14.97 1.89
CA ASP A 352 9.73 -15.24 3.32
C ASP A 352 11.03 -15.43 4.13
N GLU A 353 12.14 -15.73 3.47
CA GLU A 353 13.47 -15.78 4.09
C GLU A 353 14.10 -14.38 4.21
N PHE A 354 13.61 -13.42 3.46
CA PHE A 354 14.08 -12.03 3.46
C PHE A 354 13.31 -11.14 4.43
N ILE A 355 11.97 -11.24 4.46
CA ILE A 355 11.09 -10.34 5.23
C ILE A 355 11.37 -10.42 6.72
N GLY A 356 11.77 -9.28 7.31
CA GLY A 356 11.96 -9.12 8.76
C GLY A 356 13.10 -9.94 9.39
N LYS A 357 14.03 -10.45 8.56
CA LYS A 357 15.13 -11.31 9.00
C LYS A 357 16.51 -10.71 8.72
N GLN A 358 16.54 -9.48 8.21
CA GLN A 358 17.78 -8.83 7.80
C GLN A 358 18.36 -7.96 8.92
N THR A 359 19.67 -7.79 8.90
CA THR A 359 20.37 -6.85 9.77
C THR A 359 20.47 -5.50 9.06
N LEU A 360 20.10 -4.43 9.76
CA LEU A 360 20.26 -3.06 9.28
C LEU A 360 21.16 -2.27 10.24
N ILE A 361 21.91 -1.32 9.69
CA ILE A 361 22.71 -0.37 10.46
C ILE A 361 22.23 1.05 10.23
N VAL A 362 22.47 1.90 11.21
CA VAL A 362 22.19 3.34 11.13
C VAL A 362 23.35 4.03 10.39
N ASN A 363 22.99 4.79 9.35
CA ASN A 363 23.95 5.54 8.57
C ASN A 363 24.36 6.83 9.28
N SER A 364 25.62 7.24 9.10
CA SER A 364 26.04 8.60 9.44
C SER A 364 25.44 9.62 8.44
N PRO A 365 25.32 10.92 8.81
CA PRO A 365 24.87 11.96 7.87
C PRO A 365 25.69 12.02 6.57
N GLY A 366 26.99 11.74 6.64
CA GLY A 366 27.87 11.68 5.47
C GLY A 366 27.52 10.50 4.54
N GLU A 367 27.22 9.34 5.10
CA GLU A 367 26.79 8.17 4.32
C GLU A 367 25.42 8.38 3.69
N ILE A 368 24.47 8.98 4.41
CA ILE A 368 23.16 9.34 3.86
C ILE A 368 23.32 10.22 2.61
N ALA A 369 24.21 11.21 2.65
CA ALA A 369 24.46 12.08 1.51
C ALA A 369 25.15 11.34 0.34
N ALA A 370 25.99 10.35 0.62
CA ALA A 370 26.71 9.57 -0.39
C ALA A 370 25.80 8.55 -1.12
N VAL A 371 24.85 7.93 -0.41
CA VAL A 371 23.95 6.89 -0.96
C VAL A 371 22.77 7.51 -1.73
N ASN A 372 22.36 8.72 -1.40
CA ASN A 372 21.24 9.42 -2.06
C ASN A 372 21.66 10.25 -3.30
N LYS A 373 22.67 9.81 -4.04
CA LYS A 373 23.15 10.48 -5.27
C LYS A 373 22.17 10.33 -6.44
#